data_77736620999faf77d5169f71b8bd56e1
#
_entry.id   77736620999faf77d5169f71b8bd56e1
#
_cell.length_a   1.000
_cell.length_b   1.000
_cell.length_c   1.000
_cell.angle_alpha   90.00
_cell.angle_beta   90.00
_cell.angle_gamma   90.00
#
_symmetry.space_group_name_H-M   'P 1'
#
loop_
_entity.id
_entity.type
_entity.pdbx_description
1 polymer ?
#
loop_
_entity_poly.entity_id
_entity_poly.type
_entity_poly.pdbx_seq_one_letter_code
_entity_poly.pdbx_strand_id
1 'polypeptide(L)'
;MITFTKHNHRFAVSAAALLITLGLGSSLSAQSHDGHDHGEEAANNESHSEPAEHDDHTEEKGHDDHGDEAGETGQDEHAGHDEPEEGVVKLSPEVLREFDIVVGSVGSGQLHEEVVLPGEIQFNREQLAYVTPRYSGTVLTIQARLADVVKKGDVLATLESTETLRPFEVKAPFDGVVTAYEITLGQTVDAGAPLFTVSDLSTVWADLRIYQGKISQIAKGQSVLIDGAHVGASYRGTIAYIAPVIDEHTRTGLARIIVPNTDGNWKPGQFIKGRVAVDEHEAAILIPRTSVLTYEGTTTVFVETVEGFEPRPVELGHRDSESHEVTRGLKQGDRIVLRNPISLKAELGKGSFGGHNH
;
A
#
# COMPACT_ATOMS: atom_id res chain seq x y z
N MET A 1 -40.42 -33.57 -20.18
CA MET A 1 -41.18 -33.69 -18.95
C MET A 1 -40.21 -34.06 -17.86
N ILE A 2 -39.57 -33.06 -17.24
CA ILE A 2 -38.59 -33.23 -16.14
C ILE A 2 -39.00 -32.22 -15.08
N THR A 3 -39.40 -32.74 -13.93
CA THR A 3 -39.95 -32.03 -12.80
C THR A 3 -38.81 -31.55 -11.89
N PHE A 4 -38.72 -30.25 -11.63
CA PHE A 4 -37.79 -29.67 -10.66
C PHE A 4 -38.48 -29.47 -9.31
N THR A 5 -37.95 -30.14 -8.31
CA THR A 5 -38.41 -30.06 -6.92
C THR A 5 -37.71 -28.87 -6.23
N LYS A 6 -38.48 -27.89 -5.72
CA LYS A 6 -38.02 -26.79 -4.89
C LYS A 6 -37.70 -27.28 -3.49
N HIS A 7 -36.46 -27.06 -3.03
CA HIS A 7 -36.08 -27.18 -1.63
C HIS A 7 -36.05 -25.80 -0.98
N ASN A 8 -36.96 -25.61 0.00
CA ASN A 8 -36.96 -24.42 0.89
C ASN A 8 -36.05 -24.67 2.10
N HIS A 9 -34.98 -23.96 2.25
CA HIS A 9 -34.25 -23.84 3.52
C HIS A 9 -34.64 -22.53 4.22
N ARG A 10 -35.37 -22.68 5.33
CA ARG A 10 -35.61 -21.62 6.32
C ARG A 10 -34.41 -21.54 7.24
N PHE A 11 -33.69 -20.39 7.26
CA PHE A 11 -32.75 -20.08 8.32
C PHE A 11 -33.42 -19.25 9.39
N ALA A 12 -33.34 -19.76 10.61
CA ALA A 12 -33.80 -19.09 11.82
C ALA A 12 -32.74 -18.08 12.27
N VAL A 13 -33.15 -16.82 12.44
CA VAL A 13 -32.31 -15.76 13.00
C VAL A 13 -32.52 -15.72 14.51
N SER A 14 -31.46 -15.99 15.27
CA SER A 14 -31.43 -15.87 16.73
C SER A 14 -31.06 -14.44 17.10
N ALA A 15 -31.94 -13.73 17.78
CA ALA A 15 -31.70 -12.40 18.31
C ALA A 15 -31.04 -12.53 19.68
N ALA A 16 -29.84 -11.99 19.83
CA ALA A 16 -29.19 -11.77 21.12
C ALA A 16 -29.31 -10.28 21.49
N ALA A 17 -30.10 -10.02 22.54
CA ALA A 17 -30.25 -8.71 23.16
C ALA A 17 -29.05 -8.42 24.08
N LEU A 18 -28.35 -7.30 23.85
CA LEU A 18 -27.33 -6.78 24.74
C LEU A 18 -27.87 -5.55 25.47
N LEU A 19 -28.11 -5.71 26.78
CA LEU A 19 -28.45 -4.63 27.73
C LEU A 19 -27.17 -3.83 28.05
N ILE A 20 -27.17 -2.53 27.78
CA ILE A 20 -26.18 -1.60 28.30
C ILE A 20 -26.84 -0.70 29.33
N THR A 21 -26.40 -0.83 30.57
CA THR A 21 -26.79 -0.02 31.72
C THR A 21 -26.18 1.38 31.65
N LEU A 22 -27.04 2.41 31.79
CA LEU A 22 -26.65 3.81 32.02
C LEU A 22 -26.09 3.97 33.44
N GLY A 23 -24.89 4.52 33.52
CA GLY A 23 -24.34 5.09 34.74
C GLY A 23 -24.37 6.62 34.68
N LEU A 24 -25.23 7.23 35.46
CA LEU A 24 -25.23 8.67 35.78
C LEU A 24 -24.11 8.96 36.77
N GLY A 25 -23.30 9.98 36.48
CA GLY A 25 -22.35 10.55 37.44
C GLY A 25 -22.18 12.03 37.20
N SER A 26 -22.81 12.80 38.08
CA SER A 26 -22.80 14.28 38.16
C SER A 26 -21.53 14.82 38.80
N SER A 27 -21.14 16.00 38.42
CA SER A 27 -20.86 17.22 39.20
C SER A 27 -19.58 17.93 38.77
N LEU A 28 -19.74 19.12 38.27
CA LEU A 28 -19.42 20.45 38.89
C LEU A 28 -18.00 20.59 39.44
N SER A 29 -17.18 21.47 38.84
CA SER A 29 -16.96 22.82 39.36
C SER A 29 -15.93 23.58 38.52
N ALA A 30 -16.27 24.82 38.27
CA ALA A 30 -15.40 25.85 37.72
C ALA A 30 -14.41 26.32 38.78
N GLN A 31 -13.20 26.68 38.39
CA GLN A 31 -12.43 27.75 39.01
C GLN A 31 -11.41 28.32 38.01
N SER A 32 -11.61 29.60 37.76
CA SER A 32 -10.67 30.54 37.16
C SER A 32 -9.51 30.81 38.14
N HIS A 33 -8.30 30.96 37.61
CA HIS A 33 -7.32 31.86 38.24
C HIS A 33 -6.36 32.43 37.20
N ASP A 34 -6.24 33.74 37.31
CA ASP A 34 -5.42 34.66 36.57
C ASP A 34 -3.90 34.45 36.76
N GLY A 35 -3.19 34.81 35.69
CA GLY A 35 -2.00 35.62 35.57
C GLY A 35 -0.79 35.35 36.47
N HIS A 36 0.34 35.24 35.84
CA HIS A 36 1.51 36.07 36.09
C HIS A 36 2.62 35.77 35.05
N ASP A 37 2.98 36.88 34.46
CA ASP A 37 4.15 37.25 33.70
C ASP A 37 5.44 37.19 34.55
N HIS A 38 6.59 36.99 33.91
CA HIS A 38 8.01 37.26 34.20
C HIS A 38 8.83 36.07 33.65
N GLY A 39 9.77 36.22 32.79
CA GLY A 39 10.82 37.22 32.67
C GLY A 39 12.07 36.46 32.29
N GLU A 40 12.84 37.02 31.39
CA GLU A 40 14.15 36.71 30.86
C GLU A 40 15.18 36.19 31.88
N GLU A 41 16.11 35.35 31.39
CA GLU A 41 17.58 35.51 31.39
C GLU A 41 18.19 34.14 31.04
N ALA A 42 18.88 34.01 30.00
CA ALA A 42 20.26 34.21 29.56
C ALA A 42 21.31 33.48 30.43
N ALA A 43 22.16 32.83 29.66
CA ALA A 43 23.61 32.68 29.80
C ALA A 43 24.23 31.39 30.35
N ASN A 44 25.04 30.83 29.46
CA ASN A 44 26.44 30.40 29.70
C ASN A 44 26.66 29.17 30.61
N ASN A 45 27.48 28.27 30.29
CA ASN A 45 28.85 28.28 29.86
C ASN A 45 29.48 26.88 30.00
N GLU A 46 30.41 26.59 29.07
CA GLU A 46 31.72 25.91 29.26
C GLU A 46 31.74 24.42 29.66
N SER A 47 32.17 23.55 28.75
CA SER A 47 33.58 23.15 28.53
C SER A 47 34.24 22.43 29.69
N HIS A 48 34.71 21.22 29.41
CA HIS A 48 36.01 20.65 29.83
C HIS A 48 36.11 19.25 29.21
N SER A 49 36.96 19.07 28.17
CA SER A 49 38.41 18.76 28.22
C SER A 49 38.69 17.34 28.68
N GLU A 50 39.26 16.61 27.72
CA GLU A 50 40.19 15.47 27.87
C GLU A 50 41.37 15.82 28.82
N PRO A 51 42.36 14.98 29.09
CA PRO A 51 42.69 13.61 28.65
C PRO A 51 43.29 12.74 29.81
N ALA A 52 43.69 11.51 29.52
CA ALA A 52 44.95 10.94 30.07
C ALA A 52 45.26 9.57 29.48
N GLU A 53 46.38 9.54 28.86
CA GLU A 53 47.24 8.44 28.49
C GLU A 53 47.73 7.66 29.72
N HIS A 54 48.13 6.41 29.52
CA HIS A 54 49.31 5.74 30.10
C HIS A 54 49.44 4.38 29.41
N ASP A 55 50.50 4.23 28.56
CA ASP A 55 51.79 3.60 28.79
C ASP A 55 51.72 2.10 29.09
N ASP A 56 52.15 1.36 28.12
CA ASP A 56 53.51 0.81 27.88
C ASP A 56 53.98 -0.23 28.89
N HIS A 57 54.14 -1.45 28.45
CA HIS A 57 55.18 -2.33 28.90
C HIS A 57 55.49 -3.43 27.86
N THR A 58 56.65 -3.24 27.31
CA THR A 58 57.56 -4.09 26.57
C THR A 58 58.03 -5.34 27.31
N GLU A 59 58.59 -6.25 26.49
CA GLU A 59 59.68 -7.19 26.73
C GLU A 59 59.26 -8.59 27.30
N GLU A 60 59.87 -9.67 26.95
CA GLU A 60 60.91 -10.12 26.03
C GLU A 60 61.03 -11.67 26.12
N LYS A 61 61.59 -12.29 25.03
CA LYS A 61 62.40 -13.51 25.00
C LYS A 61 61.82 -14.84 25.43
N GLY A 62 61.92 -15.92 24.74
CA GLY A 62 62.97 -16.45 23.84
C GLY A 62 63.25 -17.90 24.24
N HIS A 63 63.79 -18.67 23.33
CA HIS A 63 64.46 -19.97 23.45
C HIS A 63 63.67 -21.15 22.85
N ASP A 64 64.15 -21.53 21.63
CA ASP A 64 65.10 -22.60 21.29
C ASP A 64 64.58 -24.03 21.50
N ASP A 65 64.49 -24.69 20.40
CA ASP A 65 65.39 -25.60 19.71
C ASP A 65 65.32 -27.06 20.13
N HIS A 66 65.38 -27.92 19.17
CA HIS A 66 65.62 -29.34 19.06
C HIS A 66 64.43 -30.10 18.48
N GLY A 67 64.55 -30.82 17.40
CA GLY A 67 65.68 -31.57 16.81
C GLY A 67 65.02 -32.75 16.07
N ASP A 68 65.59 -33.04 14.94
CA ASP A 68 65.38 -34.11 13.99
C ASP A 68 64.92 -35.50 14.61
N GLU A 69 64.03 -36.19 13.88
CA GLU A 69 64.43 -37.48 13.28
C GLU A 69 63.37 -38.02 12.31
N ALA A 70 63.89 -38.61 11.24
CA ALA A 70 63.23 -39.24 10.12
C ALA A 70 62.57 -40.61 10.49
N GLY A 71 61.56 -40.99 9.72
CA GLY A 71 61.01 -42.34 9.72
C GLY A 71 59.86 -42.63 8.86
N GLU A 72 60.06 -42.95 7.59
CA GLU A 72 59.44 -44.03 6.79
C GLU A 72 57.93 -44.08 6.52
N THR A 73 57.59 -43.83 5.26
CA THR A 73 56.72 -44.62 4.34
C THR A 73 55.48 -45.30 4.88
N GLY A 74 54.33 -44.77 4.48
CA GLY A 74 53.06 -45.43 4.39
C GLY A 74 52.27 -44.84 3.20
N GLN A 75 52.27 -45.56 2.07
CA GLN A 75 51.33 -45.32 0.99
C GLN A 75 49.94 -45.72 1.46
N ASP A 76 49.08 -44.74 1.70
CA ASP A 76 47.66 -44.96 1.74
C ASP A 76 47.02 -44.13 0.62
N GLU A 77 46.37 -44.86 -0.27
CA GLU A 77 45.55 -44.34 -1.35
C GLU A 77 44.42 -43.51 -0.74
N HIS A 78 44.58 -42.19 -0.68
CA HIS A 78 43.47 -41.30 -0.39
C HIS A 78 42.63 -41.15 -1.66
N ALA A 79 41.50 -41.87 -1.64
CA ALA A 79 40.35 -41.55 -2.48
C ALA A 79 40.09 -40.03 -2.35
N GLY A 80 40.06 -39.34 -3.48
CA GLY A 80 39.78 -37.91 -3.53
C GLY A 80 38.48 -37.57 -2.80
N HIS A 81 38.62 -36.99 -1.63
CA HIS A 81 37.57 -36.17 -1.10
C HIS A 81 37.65 -34.86 -1.86
N ASP A 82 36.66 -34.66 -2.79
CA ASP A 82 36.35 -33.36 -3.28
C ASP A 82 36.00 -32.47 -2.06
N GLU A 83 36.96 -31.70 -1.60
CA GLU A 83 36.68 -30.65 -0.64
C GLU A 83 35.65 -29.71 -1.31
N PRO A 84 34.50 -29.41 -0.66
CA PRO A 84 33.54 -28.45 -1.22
C PRO A 84 34.24 -27.11 -1.36
N GLU A 85 34.38 -26.63 -2.59
CA GLU A 85 34.88 -25.28 -2.84
C GLU A 85 34.06 -24.31 -2.00
N GLU A 86 34.74 -23.49 -1.18
CA GLU A 86 34.09 -22.51 -0.30
C GLU A 86 33.23 -21.58 -1.15
N GLY A 87 31.90 -21.61 -0.92
CA GLY A 87 30.94 -20.70 -1.54
C GLY A 87 29.96 -21.30 -2.54
N VAL A 88 30.01 -22.62 -2.84
CA VAL A 88 29.10 -23.27 -3.78
C VAL A 88 28.11 -24.16 -3.01
N VAL A 89 26.80 -23.96 -3.26
CA VAL A 89 25.74 -24.82 -2.68
C VAL A 89 25.28 -25.84 -3.72
N LYS A 90 25.49 -27.13 -3.44
CA LYS A 90 25.00 -28.24 -4.28
C LYS A 90 23.68 -28.74 -3.72
N LEU A 91 22.59 -28.58 -4.48
CA LEU A 91 21.25 -29.06 -4.11
C LEU A 91 20.73 -30.05 -5.15
N SER A 92 20.11 -31.13 -4.69
CA SER A 92 19.42 -32.06 -5.59
C SER A 92 18.10 -31.45 -6.10
N PRO A 93 17.59 -31.92 -7.25
CA PRO A 93 16.29 -31.47 -7.79
C PRO A 93 15.11 -31.71 -6.81
N GLU A 94 15.20 -32.68 -5.93
CA GLU A 94 14.21 -32.96 -4.90
C GLU A 94 14.19 -31.84 -3.86
N VAL A 95 15.37 -31.43 -3.36
CA VAL A 95 15.54 -30.35 -2.39
C VAL A 95 15.08 -29.01 -2.97
N LEU A 96 15.36 -28.72 -4.24
CA LEU A 96 14.89 -27.52 -4.90
C LEU A 96 13.36 -27.44 -4.88
N ARG A 97 12.66 -28.56 -5.09
CA ARG A 97 11.19 -28.61 -5.05
C ARG A 97 10.65 -28.52 -3.63
N GLU A 98 11.30 -29.20 -2.65
CA GLU A 98 10.88 -29.16 -1.25
C GLU A 98 10.92 -27.75 -0.68
N PHE A 99 11.93 -26.96 -1.03
CA PHE A 99 12.09 -25.59 -0.57
C PHE A 99 11.48 -24.53 -1.51
N ASP A 100 10.68 -24.91 -2.51
CA ASP A 100 10.07 -24.03 -3.52
C ASP A 100 11.11 -23.07 -4.16
N ILE A 101 12.30 -23.57 -4.45
CA ILE A 101 13.35 -22.82 -5.12
C ILE A 101 13.10 -22.88 -6.62
N VAL A 102 12.82 -21.72 -7.22
CA VAL A 102 12.59 -21.60 -8.64
C VAL A 102 13.81 -20.98 -9.31
N VAL A 103 14.33 -21.65 -10.32
CA VAL A 103 15.46 -21.18 -11.14
C VAL A 103 14.99 -20.81 -12.53
N GLY A 104 15.50 -19.71 -13.07
CA GLY A 104 15.18 -19.27 -14.42
C GLY A 104 16.25 -18.39 -15.03
N SER A 105 16.18 -18.19 -16.34
CA SER A 105 17.15 -17.37 -17.08
C SER A 105 16.79 -15.91 -16.99
N VAL A 106 17.80 -15.04 -16.85
CA VAL A 106 17.64 -13.59 -16.89
C VAL A 106 17.68 -13.10 -18.33
N GLY A 107 16.90 -12.06 -18.61
CA GLY A 107 16.82 -11.46 -19.93
C GLY A 107 16.45 -9.99 -19.88
N SER A 108 16.34 -9.37 -21.06
CA SER A 108 15.82 -8.02 -21.18
C SER A 108 14.33 -7.97 -20.85
N GLY A 109 13.88 -6.82 -20.35
CA GLY A 109 12.47 -6.57 -20.05
C GLY A 109 12.20 -5.09 -19.91
N GLN A 110 10.93 -4.74 -19.74
CA GLN A 110 10.50 -3.38 -19.49
C GLN A 110 10.19 -3.21 -18.00
N LEU A 111 10.79 -2.19 -17.42
CA LEU A 111 10.44 -1.67 -16.10
C LEU A 111 9.46 -0.53 -16.25
N HIS A 112 8.44 -0.53 -15.44
CA HIS A 112 7.50 0.56 -15.35
C HIS A 112 7.81 1.37 -14.08
N GLU A 113 8.42 2.53 -14.23
CA GLU A 113 8.57 3.42 -13.09
C GLU A 113 7.19 3.90 -12.67
N GLU A 114 6.83 3.59 -11.43
CA GLU A 114 5.53 3.93 -10.86
C GLU A 114 5.69 5.00 -9.78
N VAL A 115 4.81 6.00 -9.82
CA VAL A 115 4.62 6.95 -8.73
C VAL A 115 3.37 6.57 -7.96
N VAL A 116 3.52 6.31 -6.66
CA VAL A 116 2.40 6.03 -5.77
C VAL A 116 1.83 7.34 -5.22
N LEU A 117 0.56 7.59 -5.50
CA LEU A 117 -0.18 8.77 -5.08
C LEU A 117 -1.32 8.38 -4.15
N PRO A 118 -1.47 9.03 -2.98
CA PRO A 118 -2.65 8.88 -2.16
C PRO A 118 -3.85 9.58 -2.80
N GLY A 119 -5.04 9.10 -2.52
CA GLY A 119 -6.26 9.71 -3.04
C GLY A 119 -7.51 9.28 -2.29
N GLU A 120 -8.63 9.73 -2.81
CA GLU A 120 -9.95 9.49 -2.24
C GLU A 120 -10.97 9.33 -3.36
N ILE A 121 -11.95 8.45 -3.14
CA ILE A 121 -13.11 8.34 -4.01
C ILE A 121 -14.06 9.49 -3.72
N GLN A 122 -14.45 10.21 -4.76
CA GLN A 122 -15.37 11.33 -4.71
C GLN A 122 -16.63 11.04 -5.51
N PHE A 123 -17.72 11.70 -5.16
CA PHE A 123 -18.92 11.70 -6.00
C PHE A 123 -18.59 12.24 -7.40
N ASN A 124 -19.15 11.61 -8.42
CA ASN A 124 -19.20 12.21 -9.73
C ASN A 124 -20.18 13.40 -9.70
N ARG A 125 -19.64 14.62 -9.61
CA ARG A 125 -20.45 15.84 -9.48
C ARG A 125 -21.25 16.16 -10.75
N GLU A 126 -20.94 15.55 -11.87
CA GLU A 126 -21.74 15.66 -13.10
C GLU A 126 -23.03 14.82 -13.02
N GLN A 127 -23.08 13.88 -12.08
CA GLN A 127 -24.21 12.98 -11.82
C GLN A 127 -24.75 13.12 -10.39
N LEU A 128 -24.65 14.32 -9.83
CA LEU A 128 -25.15 14.67 -8.51
C LEU A 128 -26.04 15.89 -8.59
N ALA A 129 -27.20 15.86 -7.92
CA ALA A 129 -28.09 16.99 -7.81
C ALA A 129 -28.44 17.31 -6.35
N TYR A 130 -28.36 18.59 -6.02
CA TYR A 130 -28.99 19.14 -4.84
C TYR A 130 -30.44 19.48 -5.19
N VAL A 131 -31.37 18.74 -4.60
CA VAL A 131 -32.79 18.92 -4.84
C VAL A 131 -33.33 20.00 -3.92
N THR A 132 -33.78 21.12 -4.48
CA THR A 132 -34.25 22.28 -3.75
C THR A 132 -35.71 22.54 -4.04
N PRO A 133 -36.50 23.10 -3.10
CA PRO A 133 -37.87 23.48 -3.35
C PRO A 133 -37.93 24.77 -4.17
N ARG A 134 -38.93 24.90 -5.03
CA ARG A 134 -39.14 26.10 -5.85
C ARG A 134 -39.72 27.28 -5.06
N TYR A 135 -40.45 26.97 -4.00
CA TYR A 135 -41.13 27.92 -3.11
C TYR A 135 -40.82 27.61 -1.67
N SER A 136 -40.82 28.61 -0.80
CA SER A 136 -40.74 28.39 0.62
C SER A 136 -41.99 27.63 1.11
N GLY A 137 -41.83 26.72 2.04
CA GLY A 137 -42.93 25.88 2.50
C GLY A 137 -42.62 25.10 3.74
N THR A 138 -43.69 24.54 4.36
CA THR A 138 -43.58 23.65 5.51
C THR A 138 -43.61 22.19 5.04
N VAL A 139 -42.75 21.39 5.53
CA VAL A 139 -42.66 19.95 5.22
C VAL A 139 -43.84 19.21 5.80
N LEU A 140 -44.74 18.70 4.92
CA LEU A 140 -45.88 17.92 5.30
C LEU A 140 -45.57 16.41 5.42
N THR A 141 -44.81 15.89 4.46
CA THR A 141 -44.42 14.47 4.44
C THR A 141 -43.04 14.30 3.82
N ILE A 142 -42.31 13.28 4.29
CA ILE A 142 -41.03 12.85 3.73
C ILE A 142 -41.21 11.40 3.26
N GLN A 143 -41.14 11.17 1.95
CA GLN A 143 -41.30 9.88 1.34
C GLN A 143 -39.97 9.14 1.13
N ALA A 144 -38.90 9.87 0.77
CA ALA A 144 -37.58 9.30 0.54
C ALA A 144 -36.67 9.41 1.76
N ARG A 145 -35.87 8.39 1.98
CA ARG A 145 -34.91 8.29 3.09
C ARG A 145 -33.48 8.12 2.56
N LEU A 146 -32.53 8.25 3.45
CA LEU A 146 -31.12 7.96 3.14
C LEU A 146 -30.95 6.54 2.60
N ALA A 147 -30.17 6.40 1.52
CA ALA A 147 -29.90 5.19 0.77
C ALA A 147 -31.08 4.63 -0.05
N ASP A 148 -32.22 5.30 -0.13
CA ASP A 148 -33.31 4.90 -1.02
C ASP A 148 -32.87 5.07 -2.49
N VAL A 149 -33.20 4.06 -3.29
CA VAL A 149 -33.07 4.13 -4.75
C VAL A 149 -34.32 4.80 -5.30
N VAL A 150 -34.14 5.86 -6.03
CA VAL A 150 -35.22 6.69 -6.61
C VAL A 150 -35.12 6.75 -8.11
N LYS A 151 -36.25 6.87 -8.78
CA LYS A 151 -36.35 7.11 -10.22
C LYS A 151 -36.70 8.57 -10.50
N LYS A 152 -36.34 9.02 -11.67
CA LYS A 152 -36.74 10.36 -12.14
C LYS A 152 -38.24 10.58 -12.01
N GLY A 153 -38.60 11.61 -11.27
CA GLY A 153 -40.00 11.99 -11.02
C GLY A 153 -40.61 11.40 -9.73
N ASP A 154 -39.92 10.49 -9.04
CA ASP A 154 -40.38 10.00 -7.74
C ASP A 154 -40.47 11.16 -6.74
N VAL A 155 -41.53 11.13 -5.92
CA VAL A 155 -41.78 12.17 -4.90
C VAL A 155 -40.87 11.89 -3.69
N LEU A 156 -40.01 12.86 -3.37
CA LEU A 156 -39.08 12.79 -2.24
C LEU A 156 -39.71 13.36 -0.98
N ALA A 157 -40.43 14.47 -1.11
CA ALA A 157 -41.17 15.14 -0.05
C ALA A 157 -42.37 15.92 -0.61
N THR A 158 -43.37 16.15 0.25
CA THR A 158 -44.48 17.07 -0.02
C THR A 158 -44.41 18.23 0.95
N LEU A 159 -44.45 19.43 0.43
CA LEU A 159 -44.41 20.69 1.18
C LEU A 159 -45.71 21.48 0.95
N GLU A 160 -46.08 22.28 1.95
CA GLU A 160 -47.14 23.28 1.82
C GLU A 160 -46.53 24.66 1.64
N SER A 161 -46.84 25.36 0.54
CA SER A 161 -46.34 26.71 0.29
C SER A 161 -46.80 27.68 1.37
N THR A 162 -45.87 28.45 1.92
CA THR A 162 -46.18 29.52 2.92
C THR A 162 -46.99 30.66 2.36
N GLU A 163 -46.95 30.90 1.02
CA GLU A 163 -47.66 31.96 0.37
C GLU A 163 -49.10 31.57 -0.04
N THR A 164 -49.24 30.36 -0.63
CA THR A 164 -50.49 29.92 -1.23
C THR A 164 -51.25 28.91 -0.40
N LEU A 165 -50.65 28.37 0.67
CA LEU A 165 -51.18 27.30 1.50
C LEU A 165 -51.60 26.04 0.68
N ARG A 166 -50.96 25.83 -0.45
CA ARG A 166 -51.20 24.66 -1.32
C ARG A 166 -50.04 23.70 -1.23
N PRO A 167 -50.32 22.38 -1.20
CA PRO A 167 -49.29 21.39 -1.21
C PRO A 167 -48.60 21.34 -2.60
N PHE A 168 -47.29 21.12 -2.62
CA PHE A 168 -46.50 20.83 -3.79
C PHE A 168 -45.46 19.75 -3.53
N GLU A 169 -45.07 19.05 -4.58
CA GLU A 169 -44.16 17.92 -4.50
C GLU A 169 -42.74 18.32 -4.91
N VAL A 170 -41.78 17.80 -4.16
CA VAL A 170 -40.35 17.84 -4.51
C VAL A 170 -39.96 16.45 -5.04
N LYS A 171 -39.46 16.45 -6.30
CA LYS A 171 -39.22 15.20 -7.05
C LYS A 171 -37.76 14.97 -7.37
N ALA A 172 -37.38 13.70 -7.53
CA ALA A 172 -36.06 13.29 -8.00
C ALA A 172 -35.84 13.78 -9.46
N PRO A 173 -34.71 14.42 -9.77
CA PRO A 173 -34.44 14.94 -11.11
C PRO A 173 -34.00 13.85 -12.10
N PHE A 174 -33.42 12.77 -11.63
CA PHE A 174 -32.94 11.60 -12.39
C PHE A 174 -32.93 10.35 -11.51
N ASP A 175 -32.63 9.20 -12.12
CA ASP A 175 -32.51 7.92 -11.43
C ASP A 175 -31.22 7.89 -10.59
N GLY A 176 -31.30 7.53 -9.31
CA GLY A 176 -30.13 7.52 -8.44
C GLY A 176 -30.44 7.08 -7.02
N VAL A 177 -29.55 7.42 -6.11
CA VAL A 177 -29.66 7.11 -4.68
C VAL A 177 -29.71 8.40 -3.89
N VAL A 178 -30.55 8.45 -2.85
CA VAL A 178 -30.57 9.57 -1.89
C VAL A 178 -29.35 9.43 -0.99
N THR A 179 -28.35 10.31 -1.18
CA THR A 179 -27.08 10.28 -0.46
C THR A 179 -27.03 11.24 0.74
N ALA A 180 -27.94 12.19 0.79
CA ALA A 180 -28.17 13.04 1.97
C ALA A 180 -29.59 13.62 1.94
N TYR A 181 -30.16 13.91 3.12
CA TYR A 181 -31.33 14.77 3.26
C TYR A 181 -31.21 15.57 4.57
N GLU A 182 -31.69 16.83 4.53
CA GLU A 182 -31.51 17.79 5.63
C GLU A 182 -32.85 18.44 6.00
N ILE A 183 -33.91 17.66 6.07
CA ILE A 183 -35.24 18.13 6.42
C ILE A 183 -35.89 17.27 7.49
N THR A 184 -36.79 17.92 8.28
CA THR A 184 -37.63 17.28 9.27
C THR A 184 -39.09 17.60 9.05
N LEU A 185 -39.97 16.69 9.50
CA LEU A 185 -41.41 16.89 9.41
C LEU A 185 -41.83 18.15 10.17
N GLY A 186 -42.66 18.99 9.56
CA GLY A 186 -43.12 20.25 10.13
C GLY A 186 -42.12 21.41 10.07
N GLN A 187 -40.90 21.20 9.56
CA GLN A 187 -39.92 22.25 9.34
C GLN A 187 -40.36 23.17 8.21
N THR A 188 -40.19 24.47 8.43
CA THR A 188 -40.31 25.48 7.34
C THR A 188 -38.94 25.64 6.66
N VAL A 189 -38.93 25.54 5.35
CA VAL A 189 -37.72 25.66 4.51
C VAL A 189 -37.88 26.77 3.49
N ASP A 190 -36.79 27.42 3.15
CA ASP A 190 -36.79 28.49 2.16
C ASP A 190 -36.63 27.94 0.73
N ALA A 191 -37.13 28.73 -0.23
CA ALA A 191 -36.91 28.45 -1.65
C ALA A 191 -35.40 28.38 -1.96
N GLY A 192 -34.99 27.33 -2.67
CA GLY A 192 -33.59 27.11 -3.03
C GLY A 192 -32.72 26.45 -1.96
N ALA A 193 -33.21 26.23 -0.74
CA ALA A 193 -32.50 25.48 0.26
C ALA A 193 -32.35 24.00 -0.16
N PRO A 194 -31.18 23.36 -0.06
CA PRO A 194 -31.03 21.95 -0.39
C PRO A 194 -31.80 21.09 0.59
N LEU A 195 -32.71 20.26 0.10
CA LEU A 195 -33.51 19.33 0.90
C LEU A 195 -32.97 17.91 0.83
N PHE A 196 -32.58 17.49 -0.39
CA PHE A 196 -32.01 16.17 -0.65
C PHE A 196 -30.81 16.30 -1.56
N THR A 197 -29.90 15.32 -1.45
CA THR A 197 -28.89 15.07 -2.46
C THR A 197 -29.18 13.73 -3.11
N VAL A 198 -29.40 13.74 -4.42
CA VAL A 198 -29.56 12.54 -5.25
C VAL A 198 -28.32 12.38 -6.11
N SER A 199 -27.72 11.19 -6.08
CA SER A 199 -26.50 10.88 -6.82
C SER A 199 -26.67 9.59 -7.62
N ASP A 200 -26.28 9.60 -8.90
CA ASP A 200 -26.05 8.38 -9.65
C ASP A 200 -24.64 7.87 -9.29
N LEU A 201 -24.58 6.73 -8.65
CA LEU A 201 -23.35 6.09 -8.17
C LEU A 201 -22.77 5.07 -9.17
N SER A 202 -23.31 4.99 -10.40
CA SER A 202 -22.78 4.09 -11.44
C SER A 202 -21.37 4.42 -11.86
N THR A 203 -20.94 5.66 -11.65
CA THR A 203 -19.56 6.14 -11.81
C THR A 203 -19.17 7.00 -10.62
N VAL A 204 -17.90 6.90 -10.23
CA VAL A 204 -17.29 7.73 -9.20
C VAL A 204 -15.97 8.32 -9.70
N TRP A 205 -15.49 9.33 -9.03
CA TRP A 205 -14.19 9.91 -9.31
C TRP A 205 -13.16 9.40 -8.32
N ALA A 206 -12.02 8.91 -8.80
CA ALA A 206 -10.83 8.67 -8.00
C ALA A 206 -9.92 9.89 -8.13
N ASP A 207 -9.86 10.70 -7.09
CA ASP A 207 -9.07 11.92 -7.03
C ASP A 207 -7.76 11.66 -6.31
N LEU A 208 -6.64 11.64 -7.06
CA LEU A 208 -5.30 11.42 -6.56
C LEU A 208 -4.60 12.75 -6.29
N ARG A 209 -3.87 12.83 -5.17
CA ARG A 209 -3.08 14.00 -4.76
C ARG A 209 -1.66 13.90 -5.29
N ILE A 210 -1.25 14.84 -6.14
CA ILE A 210 0.07 14.90 -6.74
C ILE A 210 0.92 15.87 -5.93
N TYR A 211 1.95 15.38 -5.25
CA TYR A 211 2.90 16.24 -4.54
C TYR A 211 3.70 17.10 -5.52
N GLN A 212 4.03 18.32 -5.13
CA GLN A 212 4.66 19.32 -5.99
C GLN A 212 5.90 18.80 -6.73
N GLY A 213 6.76 18.01 -6.07
CA GLY A 213 7.96 17.42 -6.68
C GLY A 213 7.68 16.32 -7.72
N LYS A 214 6.42 15.88 -7.88
CA LYS A 214 6.02 14.83 -8.83
C LYS A 214 5.10 15.34 -9.95
N ILE A 215 4.71 16.62 -9.93
CA ILE A 215 3.76 17.18 -10.89
C ILE A 215 4.25 17.05 -12.34
N SER A 216 5.55 17.27 -12.59
CA SER A 216 6.13 17.18 -13.94
C SER A 216 6.14 15.76 -14.52
N GLN A 217 6.00 14.73 -13.67
CA GLN A 217 6.00 13.32 -14.09
C GLN A 217 4.59 12.82 -14.41
N ILE A 218 3.55 13.54 -13.98
CA ILE A 218 2.15 13.10 -14.10
C ILE A 218 1.47 13.84 -15.25
N ALA A 219 0.94 13.09 -16.20
CA ALA A 219 0.27 13.60 -17.38
C ALA A 219 -1.09 12.93 -17.63
N LYS A 220 -2.00 13.67 -18.30
CA LYS A 220 -3.27 13.10 -18.76
C LYS A 220 -3.02 11.92 -19.72
N GLY A 221 -3.80 10.84 -19.56
CA GLY A 221 -3.71 9.65 -20.39
C GLY A 221 -2.79 8.55 -19.82
N GLN A 222 -1.97 8.86 -18.80
CA GLN A 222 -1.15 7.83 -18.15
C GLN A 222 -2.01 6.74 -17.50
N SER A 223 -1.51 5.51 -17.55
CA SER A 223 -2.15 4.36 -16.91
C SER A 223 -2.00 4.44 -15.39
N VAL A 224 -3.07 4.10 -14.70
CA VAL A 224 -3.13 4.10 -13.23
C VAL A 224 -3.76 2.81 -12.76
N LEU A 225 -3.13 2.15 -11.80
CA LEU A 225 -3.74 1.07 -11.03
C LEU A 225 -4.18 1.64 -9.69
N ILE A 226 -5.49 1.64 -9.44
CA ILE A 226 -6.11 2.10 -8.20
C ILE A 226 -6.32 0.91 -7.29
N ASP A 227 -5.78 0.97 -6.08
CA ASP A 227 -6.00 -0.01 -5.04
C ASP A 227 -6.95 0.57 -3.99
N GLY A 228 -8.06 -0.12 -3.75
CA GLY A 228 -9.00 0.20 -2.67
C GLY A 228 -8.54 -0.31 -1.31
N ALA A 229 -9.18 0.18 -0.24
CA ALA A 229 -8.89 -0.25 1.13
C ALA A 229 -9.29 -1.71 1.40
N HIS A 230 -10.14 -2.31 0.57
CA HIS A 230 -10.56 -3.71 0.71
C HIS A 230 -9.68 -4.62 -0.14
N VAL A 231 -9.30 -5.76 0.43
CA VAL A 231 -8.53 -6.79 -0.27
C VAL A 231 -9.28 -7.23 -1.53
N GLY A 232 -8.65 -7.03 -2.70
CA GLY A 232 -9.20 -7.43 -4.00
C GLY A 232 -9.95 -6.36 -4.80
N ALA A 233 -10.20 -5.16 -4.24
CA ALA A 233 -10.75 -4.06 -5.02
C ALA A 233 -9.63 -3.29 -5.71
N SER A 234 -9.37 -3.61 -6.97
CA SER A 234 -8.44 -2.86 -7.82
C SER A 234 -9.11 -2.48 -9.14
N TYR A 235 -8.75 -1.32 -9.67
CA TYR A 235 -9.23 -0.84 -10.96
C TYR A 235 -8.07 -0.25 -11.77
N ARG A 236 -7.91 -0.69 -13.01
CA ARG A 236 -6.95 -0.11 -13.95
C ARG A 236 -7.68 0.86 -14.89
N GLY A 237 -7.26 2.10 -14.84
CA GLY A 237 -7.80 3.18 -15.67
C GLY A 237 -6.72 4.10 -16.21
N THR A 238 -7.14 5.26 -16.65
CA THR A 238 -6.25 6.33 -17.14
C THR A 238 -6.60 7.66 -16.49
N ILE A 239 -5.61 8.54 -16.34
CA ILE A 239 -5.83 9.90 -15.86
C ILE A 239 -6.67 10.66 -16.90
N ALA A 240 -7.91 10.95 -16.53
CA ALA A 240 -8.85 11.67 -17.39
C ALA A 240 -8.63 13.19 -17.35
N TYR A 241 -8.23 13.71 -16.19
CA TYR A 241 -8.08 15.14 -15.94
C TYR A 241 -6.99 15.42 -14.92
N ILE A 242 -6.25 16.52 -15.13
CA ILE A 242 -5.32 17.10 -14.16
C ILE A 242 -5.75 18.53 -13.90
N ALA A 243 -5.92 18.91 -12.63
CA ALA A 243 -6.28 20.27 -12.28
C ALA A 243 -5.14 21.25 -12.67
N PRO A 244 -5.48 22.37 -13.34
CA PRO A 244 -4.48 23.37 -13.73
C PRO A 244 -3.97 24.21 -12.55
N VAL A 245 -4.58 24.07 -11.38
CA VAL A 245 -4.28 24.83 -10.17
C VAL A 245 -3.88 23.89 -9.05
N ILE A 246 -2.87 24.30 -8.30
CA ILE A 246 -2.41 23.61 -7.08
C ILE A 246 -3.25 24.10 -5.91
N ASP A 247 -3.70 23.20 -5.06
CA ASP A 247 -4.38 23.53 -3.82
C ASP A 247 -3.37 24.19 -2.85
N GLU A 248 -3.65 25.40 -2.43
CA GLU A 248 -2.73 26.23 -1.63
C GLU A 248 -2.50 25.68 -0.21
N HIS A 249 -3.52 25.00 0.36
CA HIS A 249 -3.46 24.47 1.72
C HIS A 249 -2.67 23.17 1.78
N THR A 250 -2.93 22.27 0.82
CA THR A 250 -2.26 20.96 0.77
C THR A 250 -1.00 20.96 -0.09
N ARG A 251 -0.80 22.01 -0.91
CA ARG A 251 0.27 22.15 -1.91
C ARG A 251 0.36 20.95 -2.86
N THR A 252 -0.78 20.39 -3.18
CA THR A 252 -0.90 19.26 -4.11
C THR A 252 -1.67 19.62 -5.35
N GLY A 253 -1.28 19.03 -6.48
CA GLY A 253 -2.10 18.94 -7.68
C GLY A 253 -3.16 17.86 -7.54
N LEU A 254 -4.13 17.83 -8.45
CA LEU A 254 -5.20 16.85 -8.52
C LEU A 254 -5.12 16.10 -9.84
N ALA A 255 -5.04 14.77 -9.81
CA ALA A 255 -5.29 13.91 -10.95
C ALA A 255 -6.57 13.13 -10.72
N ARG A 256 -7.47 13.13 -11.71
CA ARG A 256 -8.78 12.48 -11.64
C ARG A 256 -8.88 11.33 -12.62
N ILE A 257 -9.37 10.21 -12.13
CA ILE A 257 -9.72 9.02 -12.88
C ILE A 257 -11.23 8.80 -12.74
N ILE A 258 -11.92 8.50 -13.84
CA ILE A 258 -13.34 8.12 -13.82
C ILE A 258 -13.39 6.61 -13.64
N VAL A 259 -14.02 6.17 -12.56
CA VAL A 259 -14.09 4.75 -12.19
C VAL A 259 -15.53 4.26 -12.36
N PRO A 260 -15.80 3.26 -13.21
CA PRO A 260 -17.07 2.56 -13.24
C PRO A 260 -17.35 1.90 -11.89
N ASN A 261 -18.57 2.00 -11.39
CA ASN A 261 -18.96 1.53 -10.05
C ASN A 261 -20.33 0.83 -10.04
N THR A 262 -20.61 0.06 -11.08
CA THR A 262 -21.87 -0.70 -11.19
C THR A 262 -22.09 -1.68 -10.05
N ASP A 263 -20.98 -2.21 -9.51
CA ASP A 263 -20.99 -3.19 -8.40
C ASP A 263 -21.04 -2.52 -7.02
N GLY A 264 -20.97 -1.17 -6.94
CA GLY A 264 -21.00 -0.41 -5.69
C GLY A 264 -19.78 -0.61 -4.77
N ASN A 265 -18.67 -1.12 -5.31
CA ASN A 265 -17.45 -1.41 -4.55
C ASN A 265 -16.69 -0.14 -4.14
N TRP A 266 -16.83 0.93 -4.91
CA TRP A 266 -16.17 2.21 -4.68
C TRP A 266 -17.15 3.17 -4.00
N LYS A 267 -16.85 3.52 -2.75
CA LYS A 267 -17.71 4.42 -1.96
C LYS A 267 -17.09 5.80 -1.85
N PRO A 268 -17.81 6.88 -2.18
CA PRO A 268 -17.34 8.24 -1.91
C PRO A 268 -16.92 8.41 -0.44
N GLY A 269 -15.77 9.05 -0.21
CA GLY A 269 -15.11 9.14 1.09
C GLY A 269 -14.09 8.05 1.36
N GLN A 270 -13.98 7.03 0.50
CA GLN A 270 -13.02 5.94 0.66
C GLN A 270 -11.61 6.38 0.26
N PHE A 271 -10.62 6.15 1.12
CA PHE A 271 -9.20 6.33 0.78
C PHE A 271 -8.70 5.26 -0.18
N ILE A 272 -7.86 5.69 -1.12
CA ILE A 272 -7.27 4.86 -2.16
C ILE A 272 -5.79 5.18 -2.35
N LYS A 273 -5.10 4.28 -3.05
CA LYS A 273 -3.75 4.52 -3.58
C LYS A 273 -3.78 4.31 -5.09
N GLY A 274 -3.24 5.26 -5.83
CA GLY A 274 -3.05 5.14 -7.27
C GLY A 274 -1.57 4.93 -7.60
N ARG A 275 -1.25 3.87 -8.33
CA ARG A 275 0.08 3.65 -8.92
C ARG A 275 0.03 4.14 -10.36
N VAL A 276 0.69 5.24 -10.63
CA VAL A 276 0.74 5.88 -11.94
C VAL A 276 2.00 5.47 -12.65
N ALA A 277 1.89 4.86 -13.83
CA ALA A 277 3.03 4.58 -14.69
C ALA A 277 3.54 5.91 -15.26
N VAL A 278 4.79 6.27 -14.94
CA VAL A 278 5.37 7.57 -15.32
C VAL A 278 6.45 7.44 -16.38
N ASP A 279 7.14 6.31 -16.43
CA ASP A 279 8.16 6.04 -17.45
C ASP A 279 8.22 4.55 -17.75
N GLU A 280 8.65 4.23 -18.96
CA GLU A 280 8.98 2.87 -19.40
C GLU A 280 10.47 2.82 -19.68
N HIS A 281 11.20 2.05 -18.89
CA HIS A 281 12.63 1.86 -19.02
C HIS A 281 12.91 0.44 -19.52
N GLU A 282 13.62 0.34 -20.64
CA GLU A 282 14.12 -0.95 -21.13
C GLU A 282 15.40 -1.34 -20.38
N ALA A 283 15.31 -2.41 -19.59
CA ALA A 283 16.44 -2.97 -18.90
C ALA A 283 17.05 -4.12 -19.71
N ALA A 284 18.37 -4.13 -19.86
CA ALA A 284 19.09 -5.21 -20.52
C ALA A 284 19.01 -6.52 -19.72
N ILE A 285 18.97 -6.41 -18.40
CA ILE A 285 18.84 -7.54 -17.46
C ILE A 285 17.82 -7.14 -16.40
N LEU A 286 16.73 -7.90 -16.37
CA LEU A 286 15.63 -7.74 -15.41
C LEU A 286 15.52 -8.98 -14.54
N ILE A 287 15.40 -8.79 -13.24
CA ILE A 287 15.25 -9.87 -12.27
C ILE A 287 14.09 -9.58 -11.31
N PRO A 288 13.34 -10.60 -10.86
CA PRO A 288 12.33 -10.42 -9.81
C PRO A 288 12.96 -9.91 -8.50
N ARG A 289 12.23 -9.08 -7.77
CA ARG A 289 12.68 -8.60 -6.44
C ARG A 289 12.91 -9.75 -5.46
N THR A 290 12.20 -10.85 -5.63
CA THR A 290 12.32 -12.06 -4.80
C THR A 290 13.64 -12.80 -4.97
N SER A 291 14.40 -12.54 -6.04
CA SER A 291 15.71 -13.15 -6.30
C SER A 291 16.86 -12.45 -5.57
N VAL A 292 16.63 -11.23 -5.06
CA VAL A 292 17.67 -10.39 -4.45
C VAL A 292 17.68 -10.56 -2.95
N LEU A 293 18.87 -10.74 -2.38
CA LEU A 293 19.09 -10.78 -0.94
C LEU A 293 20.38 -10.04 -0.56
N THR A 294 20.58 -9.85 0.74
CA THR A 294 21.87 -9.36 1.27
C THR A 294 22.66 -10.55 1.82
N TYR A 295 23.87 -10.75 1.27
CA TYR A 295 24.82 -11.73 1.73
C TYR A 295 26.15 -11.05 2.03
N GLU A 296 26.72 -11.24 3.22
CA GLU A 296 27.96 -10.60 3.70
C GLU A 296 27.99 -9.07 3.49
N GLY A 297 26.85 -8.41 3.73
CA GLY A 297 26.71 -6.96 3.58
C GLY A 297 26.53 -6.48 2.15
N THR A 298 26.53 -7.37 1.15
CA THR A 298 26.46 -7.06 -0.27
C THR A 298 25.14 -7.50 -0.89
N THR A 299 24.61 -6.72 -1.81
CA THR A 299 23.43 -7.10 -2.62
C THR A 299 23.82 -8.23 -3.56
N THR A 300 23.15 -9.37 -3.44
CA THR A 300 23.58 -10.64 -4.03
C THR A 300 22.41 -11.40 -4.62
N VAL A 301 22.66 -12.15 -5.69
CA VAL A 301 21.78 -13.17 -6.26
C VAL A 301 22.52 -14.52 -6.32
N PHE A 302 21.77 -15.62 -6.32
CA PHE A 302 22.38 -16.93 -6.54
C PHE A 302 22.31 -17.31 -8.01
N VAL A 303 23.47 -17.60 -8.61
CA VAL A 303 23.60 -18.02 -10.00
C VAL A 303 23.83 -19.52 -10.05
N GLU A 304 23.10 -20.21 -10.92
CA GLU A 304 23.30 -21.64 -11.18
C GLU A 304 24.52 -21.81 -12.09
N THR A 305 25.46 -22.61 -11.65
CA THR A 305 26.67 -23.04 -12.39
C THR A 305 26.69 -24.55 -12.57
N VAL A 306 27.68 -25.06 -13.24
CA VAL A 306 27.87 -26.53 -13.40
C VAL A 306 28.17 -27.22 -12.07
N GLU A 307 28.66 -26.48 -11.09
CA GLU A 307 29.06 -26.99 -9.77
C GLU A 307 27.97 -26.83 -8.70
N GLY A 308 27.00 -25.98 -8.96
CA GLY A 308 25.91 -25.70 -8.01
C GLY A 308 25.44 -24.26 -8.09
N PHE A 309 25.06 -23.69 -6.96
CA PHE A 309 24.60 -22.30 -6.83
C PHE A 309 25.67 -21.45 -6.13
N GLU A 310 26.08 -20.38 -6.79
CA GLU A 310 27.07 -19.44 -6.27
C GLU A 310 26.44 -18.09 -5.93
N PRO A 311 26.77 -17.48 -4.78
CA PRO A 311 26.39 -16.12 -4.48
C PRO A 311 27.19 -15.16 -5.37
N ARG A 312 26.49 -14.32 -6.13
CA ARG A 312 27.10 -13.34 -7.00
C ARG A 312 26.65 -11.93 -6.65
N PRO A 313 27.59 -11.03 -6.27
CA PRO A 313 27.28 -9.63 -6.03
C PRO A 313 26.75 -8.95 -7.29
N VAL A 314 25.72 -8.11 -7.13
CA VAL A 314 25.09 -7.38 -8.23
C VAL A 314 24.90 -5.91 -7.87
N GLU A 315 25.01 -5.06 -8.88
CA GLU A 315 24.61 -3.65 -8.79
C GLU A 315 23.23 -3.50 -9.42
N LEU A 316 22.31 -2.93 -8.65
CA LEU A 316 20.93 -2.70 -9.08
C LEU A 316 20.78 -1.27 -9.64
N GLY A 317 19.99 -1.14 -10.72
CA GLY A 317 19.60 0.12 -11.33
C GLY A 317 18.16 0.51 -10.97
N HIS A 318 17.36 0.78 -11.99
CA HIS A 318 15.95 1.11 -11.85
C HIS A 318 15.15 -0.07 -11.29
N ARG A 319 14.01 0.24 -10.71
CA ARG A 319 13.11 -0.79 -10.14
C ARG A 319 11.65 -0.37 -10.26
N ASP A 320 10.80 -1.36 -10.34
CA ASP A 320 9.35 -1.20 -10.16
C ASP A 320 8.83 -1.98 -8.95
N SER A 321 7.53 -2.25 -8.89
CA SER A 321 6.90 -3.00 -7.82
C SER A 321 7.30 -4.49 -7.79
N GLU A 322 7.73 -5.06 -8.91
CA GLU A 322 7.94 -6.50 -9.08
C GLU A 322 9.40 -6.86 -9.37
N SER A 323 10.16 -5.96 -10.01
CA SER A 323 11.44 -6.25 -10.61
C SER A 323 12.53 -5.21 -10.29
N HIS A 324 13.78 -5.63 -10.48
CA HIS A 324 14.98 -4.78 -10.47
C HIS A 324 15.74 -4.92 -11.77
N GLU A 325 16.24 -3.81 -12.28
CA GLU A 325 17.31 -3.79 -13.28
C GLU A 325 18.62 -4.19 -12.61
N VAL A 326 19.42 -4.99 -13.31
CA VAL A 326 20.81 -5.29 -12.93
C VAL A 326 21.74 -4.60 -13.90
N THR A 327 22.52 -3.65 -13.38
CA THR A 327 23.49 -2.88 -14.18
C THR A 327 24.84 -3.56 -14.27
N ARG A 328 25.21 -4.35 -13.24
CA ARG A 328 26.44 -5.15 -13.19
C ARG A 328 26.27 -6.44 -12.40
N GLY A 329 27.09 -7.44 -12.72
CA GLY A 329 27.16 -8.71 -12.00
C GLY A 329 26.48 -9.88 -12.72
N LEU A 330 25.58 -9.64 -13.66
CA LEU A 330 24.93 -10.69 -14.47
C LEU A 330 25.14 -10.47 -15.97
N LYS A 331 24.94 -11.55 -16.73
CA LYS A 331 24.88 -11.54 -18.19
C LYS A 331 23.52 -12.06 -18.65
N GLN A 332 23.11 -11.61 -19.82
CA GLN A 332 21.88 -12.14 -20.45
C GLN A 332 22.02 -13.65 -20.66
N GLY A 333 21.00 -14.40 -20.22
CA GLY A 333 21.01 -15.86 -20.27
C GLY A 333 21.55 -16.55 -19.02
N ASP A 334 22.15 -15.84 -18.07
CA ASP A 334 22.53 -16.42 -16.78
C ASP A 334 21.29 -17.02 -16.12
N ARG A 335 21.45 -18.19 -15.51
CA ARG A 335 20.39 -18.84 -14.75
C ARG A 335 20.53 -18.49 -13.27
N ILE A 336 19.49 -17.89 -12.70
CA ILE A 336 19.51 -17.46 -11.30
C ILE A 336 18.32 -18.05 -10.53
N VAL A 337 18.42 -18.01 -9.21
CA VAL A 337 17.31 -18.31 -8.32
C VAL A 337 16.33 -17.14 -8.30
N LEU A 338 15.12 -17.35 -8.82
CA LEU A 338 14.07 -16.34 -8.93
C LEU A 338 13.20 -16.23 -7.67
N ARG A 339 13.08 -17.34 -6.93
CA ARG A 339 12.27 -17.41 -5.71
C ARG A 339 12.98 -18.20 -4.63
N ASN A 340 12.83 -17.76 -3.38
CA ASN A 340 13.32 -18.39 -2.15
C ASN A 340 14.84 -18.55 -2.04
N PRO A 341 15.66 -17.54 -2.42
CA PRO A 341 17.11 -17.60 -2.32
C PRO A 341 17.62 -17.70 -0.87
N ILE A 342 16.75 -17.39 0.11
CA ILE A 342 17.11 -17.41 1.53
C ILE A 342 17.47 -18.83 2.00
N SER A 343 16.88 -19.86 1.39
CA SER A 343 17.19 -21.26 1.69
C SER A 343 18.64 -21.61 1.32
N LEU A 344 19.13 -21.10 0.20
CA LEU A 344 20.53 -21.25 -0.22
C LEU A 344 21.50 -20.51 0.70
N LYS A 345 21.12 -19.30 1.13
CA LYS A 345 21.92 -18.54 2.11
C LYS A 345 22.04 -19.29 3.43
N ALA A 346 20.96 -19.92 3.89
CA ALA A 346 21.00 -20.73 5.12
C ALA A 346 21.90 -21.95 5.00
N GLU A 347 21.97 -22.57 3.82
CA GLU A 347 22.83 -23.73 3.58
C GLU A 347 24.32 -23.35 3.54
N LEU A 348 24.67 -22.23 2.88
CA LEU A 348 26.03 -21.66 2.93
C LEU A 348 26.48 -21.38 4.36
N GLY A 349 25.60 -20.82 5.19
CA GLY A 349 25.90 -20.53 6.59
C GLY A 349 26.19 -21.78 7.42
N LYS A 350 25.61 -22.94 7.11
CA LYS A 350 25.92 -24.21 7.79
C LYS A 350 27.32 -24.71 7.42
N GLY A 351 27.74 -24.55 6.17
CA GLY A 351 29.09 -24.97 5.73
C GLY A 351 30.21 -24.18 6.43
N SER A 352 30.01 -22.89 6.69
CA SER A 352 31.00 -22.04 7.36
C SER A 352 31.14 -22.31 8.87
N PHE A 353 30.13 -22.88 9.53
CA PHE A 353 30.20 -23.26 10.98
C PHE A 353 30.72 -24.67 11.23
N GLY A 354 30.91 -25.52 10.21
CA GLY A 354 31.39 -26.89 10.34
C GLY A 354 32.93 -27.04 10.40
N GLY A 355 33.68 -25.95 10.16
CA GLY A 355 35.15 -25.99 10.01
C GLY A 355 36.00 -25.75 11.25
N HIS A 356 35.44 -25.54 12.44
CA HIS A 356 36.21 -25.32 13.66
C HIS A 356 35.81 -26.32 14.76
N ASN A 357 36.27 -27.54 14.62
CA ASN A 357 36.40 -28.46 15.75
C ASN A 357 37.75 -29.18 15.65
N HIS A 358 38.73 -28.59 16.29
CA HIS A 358 39.96 -29.29 16.74
C HIS A 358 40.12 -29.13 18.23
#